data_85c958efc21ec869d5ff1478a771d162
#
_entry.id   85c958efc21ec869d5ff1478a771d162
#
_cell.length_a   1.000
_cell.length_b   1.000
_cell.length_c   1.000
_cell.angle_alpha   90.00
_cell.angle_beta   90.00
_cell.angle_gamma   90.00
#
_symmetry.space_group_name_H-M   'P 1'
#
loop_
_entity.id
_entity.type
_entity.pdbx_description
1 polymer ?
#
loop_
_entity_poly.entity_id
_entity_poly.type
_entity_poly.pdbx_seq_one_letter_code
_entity_poly.pdbx_strand_id
1 'polypeptide(L)'
;MADNTYLFHQTPKELARDLIPFVPLVEGDRVIEPFKGEGAFYDALPAFVQKDWAEIQQDRDYQSLTADYDWVITNPPFRLPNSKGKLANSFWMLLEYYTTRAKKGIAFLGNDYCFSTLTPSRQAILKERGWKITKVVVCAVKKWRGRYFFFILQKEGSGFMDYLPTNY
;
A
#
# COMPACT_ATOMS: atom_id res chain seq x y z
N MET A 1 17.58 -15.97 -21.15
CA MET A 1 17.57 -15.28 -19.85
C MET A 1 16.21 -14.65 -19.69
N ALA A 2 15.42 -15.13 -18.77
CA ALA A 2 14.14 -14.48 -18.48
C ALA A 2 14.48 -13.10 -17.91
N ASP A 3 14.08 -12.07 -18.61
CA ASP A 3 14.18 -10.68 -18.15
C ASP A 3 13.22 -10.53 -16.96
N ASN A 4 13.78 -10.65 -15.77
CA ASN A 4 13.07 -10.59 -14.48
C ASN A 4 12.86 -9.12 -14.10
N THR A 5 12.53 -8.29 -15.06
CA THR A 5 12.01 -6.94 -14.84
C THR A 5 10.59 -7.05 -14.29
N TYR A 6 10.45 -7.59 -13.08
CA TYR A 6 9.39 -7.11 -12.21
C TYR A 6 9.60 -5.60 -12.15
N LEU A 7 8.68 -4.84 -12.71
CA LEU A 7 8.71 -3.37 -12.71
C LEU A 7 8.57 -2.88 -11.25
N PHE A 8 9.66 -3.05 -10.53
CA PHE A 8 9.80 -2.66 -9.15
C PHE A 8 10.63 -1.38 -9.12
N HIS A 9 10.00 -0.29 -8.76
CA HIS A 9 10.69 0.97 -8.56
C HIS A 9 11.08 1.09 -7.08
N GLN A 10 12.38 1.11 -6.81
CA GLN A 10 12.88 1.42 -5.47
C GLN A 10 12.43 2.82 -5.08
N THR A 11 11.77 2.93 -3.95
CA THR A 11 11.30 4.21 -3.42
C THR A 11 12.50 5.06 -3.00
N PRO A 12 12.61 6.31 -3.48
CA PRO A 12 13.62 7.23 -2.95
C PRO A 12 13.44 7.41 -1.44
N LYS A 13 14.54 7.39 -0.69
CA LYS A 13 14.52 7.53 0.77
C LYS A 13 13.90 8.86 1.22
N GLU A 14 14.20 9.93 0.49
CA GLU A 14 13.65 11.26 0.73
C GLU A 14 12.13 11.26 0.56
N LEU A 15 11.61 10.62 -0.49
CA LEU A 15 10.18 10.52 -0.71
C LEU A 15 9.49 9.77 0.44
N ALA A 16 10.04 8.66 0.88
CA ALA A 16 9.48 7.91 2.00
C ALA A 16 9.45 8.77 3.28
N ARG A 17 10.53 9.50 3.58
CA ARG A 17 10.57 10.42 4.74
C ARG A 17 9.51 11.52 4.66
N ASP A 18 9.25 12.03 3.46
CA ASP A 18 8.26 13.09 3.25
C ASP A 18 6.82 12.57 3.30
N LEU A 19 6.59 11.29 2.95
CA LEU A 19 5.28 10.66 2.95
C LEU A 19 4.83 10.14 4.33
N ILE A 20 5.73 9.58 5.13
CA ILE A 20 5.39 9.03 6.45
C ILE A 20 4.65 10.02 7.34
N PRO A 21 4.99 11.31 7.42
CA PRO A 21 4.25 12.28 8.25
C PRO A 21 2.76 12.45 7.91
N PHE A 22 2.33 12.03 6.73
CA PHE A 22 0.91 12.04 6.37
C PHE A 22 0.11 10.88 6.99
N VAL A 23 0.79 9.83 7.43
CA VAL A 23 0.17 8.70 8.08
C VAL A 23 -0.01 9.00 9.57
N PRO A 24 -1.23 8.94 10.13
CA PRO A 24 -1.48 9.32 11.51
C PRO A 24 -1.05 8.22 12.49
N LEU A 25 0.26 7.92 12.51
CA LEU A 25 0.86 6.96 13.42
C LEU A 25 0.88 7.49 14.85
N VAL A 26 0.61 6.61 15.80
CA VAL A 26 0.69 6.91 17.24
C VAL A 26 1.67 5.98 17.93
N GLU A 27 2.10 6.37 19.13
CA GLU A 27 3.02 5.57 19.94
C GLU A 27 2.49 4.16 20.18
N GLY A 28 3.34 3.17 19.97
CA GLY A 28 3.00 1.77 20.14
C GLY A 28 2.31 1.11 18.94
N ASP A 29 1.98 1.85 17.88
CA ASP A 29 1.44 1.25 16.64
C ASP A 29 2.41 0.18 16.10
N ARG A 30 1.85 -0.93 15.67
CA ARG A 30 2.57 -2.00 14.97
C ARG A 30 2.43 -1.80 13.47
N VAL A 31 3.54 -1.53 12.81
CA VAL A 31 3.60 -1.22 11.38
C VAL A 31 4.37 -2.31 10.64
N ILE A 32 3.80 -2.80 9.55
CA ILE A 32 4.51 -3.72 8.66
C ILE A 32 4.79 -3.08 7.30
N GLU A 33 5.98 -3.37 6.76
CA GLU A 33 6.33 -3.14 5.35
C GLU A 33 6.51 -4.49 4.64
N PRO A 34 5.47 -4.98 3.94
CA PRO A 34 5.47 -6.33 3.38
C PRO A 34 6.28 -6.48 2.07
N PHE A 35 6.77 -5.39 1.52
CA PHE A 35 7.60 -5.34 0.31
C PHE A 35 8.72 -4.34 0.52
N LYS A 36 9.60 -4.66 1.44
CA LYS A 36 10.62 -3.73 1.98
C LYS A 36 11.57 -3.20 0.93
N GLY A 37 11.97 -4.01 -0.06
CA GLY A 37 13.03 -3.65 -0.98
C GLY A 37 14.29 -3.20 -0.25
N GLU A 38 14.82 -2.02 -0.60
CA GLU A 38 15.97 -1.40 0.08
C GLU A 38 15.61 -0.71 1.41
N GLY A 39 14.36 -0.78 1.85
CA GLY A 39 13.93 -0.32 3.17
C GLY A 39 13.59 1.16 3.29
N ALA A 40 13.26 1.85 2.21
CA ALA A 40 13.00 3.28 2.25
C ALA A 40 11.89 3.66 3.24
N PHE A 41 10.74 2.98 3.21
CA PHE A 41 9.66 3.21 4.17
C PHE A 41 10.01 2.68 5.56
N TYR A 42 10.59 1.47 5.63
CA TYR A 42 10.99 0.87 6.90
C TYR A 42 11.94 1.76 7.70
N ASP A 43 12.93 2.35 7.02
CA ASP A 43 13.90 3.25 7.65
C ASP A 43 13.27 4.61 8.03
N ALA A 44 12.25 5.06 7.29
CA ALA A 44 11.55 6.32 7.53
C ALA A 44 10.52 6.24 8.68
N LEU A 45 10.14 5.04 9.12
CA LEU A 45 9.21 4.88 10.22
C LEU A 45 9.78 5.46 11.52
N PRO A 46 8.97 6.20 12.30
CA PRO A 46 9.44 6.81 13.53
C PRO A 46 9.77 5.77 14.60
N ALA A 47 10.66 6.14 15.53
CA ALA A 47 11.14 5.25 16.59
C ALA A 47 10.05 4.83 17.60
N PHE A 48 8.95 5.56 17.68
CA PHE A 48 7.86 5.27 18.61
C PHE A 48 6.91 4.15 18.13
N VAL A 49 7.06 3.65 16.90
CA VAL A 49 6.28 2.50 16.40
C VAL A 49 7.09 1.20 16.50
N GLN A 50 6.37 0.09 16.63
CA GLN A 50 6.93 -1.24 16.47
C GLN A 50 6.88 -1.61 14.99
N LYS A 51 7.99 -2.00 14.40
CA LYS A 51 8.07 -2.26 12.95
C LYS A 51 8.53 -3.66 12.61
N ASP A 52 7.93 -4.23 11.58
CA ASP A 52 8.31 -5.51 10.99
C ASP A 52 8.24 -5.42 9.46
N TRP A 53 8.83 -6.37 8.76
CA TRP A 53 8.96 -6.32 7.31
C TRP A 53 8.94 -7.69 6.66
N ALA A 54 8.65 -7.74 5.37
CA ALA A 54 8.91 -8.89 4.52
C ALA A 54 9.59 -8.43 3.21
N GLU A 55 10.37 -9.33 2.60
CA GLU A 55 11.02 -9.13 1.32
C GLU A 55 11.34 -10.49 0.73
N ILE A 56 10.71 -10.82 -0.40
CA ILE A 56 10.86 -12.14 -1.02
C ILE A 56 12.29 -12.43 -1.46
N GLN A 57 13.06 -11.41 -1.83
CA GLN A 57 14.47 -11.56 -2.17
C GLN A 57 15.36 -11.90 -0.97
N GLN A 58 14.82 -11.79 0.25
CA GLN A 58 15.44 -12.16 1.51
C GLN A 58 14.71 -13.35 2.17
N ASP A 59 14.09 -14.21 1.35
CA ASP A 59 13.36 -15.42 1.76
C ASP A 59 12.25 -15.17 2.78
N ARG A 60 11.67 -13.96 2.78
CA ARG A 60 10.59 -13.59 3.68
C ARG A 60 9.38 -13.08 2.92
N ASP A 61 8.44 -13.98 2.64
CA ASP A 61 7.21 -13.66 1.93
C ASP A 61 6.28 -12.79 2.77
N TYR A 62 5.55 -11.86 2.13
CA TYR A 62 4.59 -10.98 2.81
C TYR A 62 3.48 -11.75 3.54
N GLN A 63 3.11 -12.94 3.07
CA GLN A 63 2.11 -13.79 3.71
C GLN A 63 2.61 -14.43 5.00
N SER A 64 3.93 -14.43 5.24
CA SER A 64 4.52 -14.90 6.50
C SER A 64 4.31 -13.93 7.67
N LEU A 65 3.90 -12.70 7.39
CA LEU A 65 3.59 -11.70 8.41
C LEU A 65 2.20 -11.96 9.00
N THR A 66 2.13 -12.85 9.97
CA THR A 66 0.87 -13.31 10.60
C THR A 66 0.54 -12.60 11.91
N ALA A 67 1.46 -11.80 12.43
CA ALA A 67 1.24 -11.06 13.67
C ALA A 67 0.17 -9.96 13.49
N ASP A 68 -0.53 -9.66 14.57
CA ASP A 68 -1.42 -8.50 14.64
C ASP A 68 -0.67 -7.20 14.33
N TYR A 69 -1.15 -6.40 13.40
CA TYR A 69 -0.59 -5.11 13.06
C TYR A 69 -1.68 -4.05 12.87
N ASP A 70 -1.32 -2.82 13.19
CA ASP A 70 -2.20 -1.66 13.06
C ASP A 70 -2.15 -1.10 11.65
N TRP A 71 -0.96 -0.99 11.09
CA TRP A 71 -0.71 -0.35 9.80
C TRP A 71 0.08 -1.23 8.84
N VAL A 72 -0.25 -1.09 7.56
CA VAL A 72 0.53 -1.59 6.43
C VAL A 72 0.98 -0.40 5.60
N ILE A 73 2.28 -0.20 5.46
CA ILE A 73 2.85 0.91 4.70
C ILE A 73 3.87 0.36 3.71
N THR A 74 3.67 0.61 2.42
CA THR A 74 4.58 0.07 1.40
C THR A 74 4.41 0.72 0.02
N ASN A 75 5.41 0.51 -0.83
CA ASN A 75 5.32 0.60 -2.27
C ASN A 75 5.17 -0.82 -2.83
N PRO A 76 3.94 -1.30 -3.07
CA PRO A 76 3.75 -2.68 -3.49
C PRO A 76 4.26 -2.91 -4.92
N PRO A 77 4.72 -4.12 -5.26
CA PRO A 77 5.07 -4.45 -6.63
C PRO A 77 3.83 -4.33 -7.52
N PHE A 78 3.99 -3.93 -8.78
CA PHE A 78 2.85 -3.75 -9.69
C PHE A 78 2.11 -5.03 -10.03
N ARG A 79 2.80 -6.16 -10.00
CA ARG A 79 2.23 -7.47 -10.31
C ARG A 79 2.68 -8.52 -9.31
N LEU A 80 1.73 -9.36 -8.93
CA LEU A 80 1.95 -10.56 -8.11
C LEU A 80 1.20 -11.74 -8.71
N PRO A 81 1.64 -12.98 -8.45
CA PRO A 81 0.88 -14.16 -8.82
C PRO A 81 -0.49 -14.17 -8.11
N ASN A 82 -1.55 -14.38 -8.89
CA ASN A 82 -2.88 -14.62 -8.33
C ASN A 82 -3.03 -16.09 -7.88
N SER A 83 -4.20 -16.46 -7.38
CA SER A 83 -4.51 -17.83 -6.95
C SER A 83 -4.32 -18.92 -8.02
N LYS A 84 -4.25 -18.54 -9.29
CA LYS A 84 -3.98 -19.43 -10.43
C LYS A 84 -2.51 -19.40 -10.88
N GLY A 85 -1.63 -18.72 -10.14
CA GLY A 85 -0.21 -18.56 -10.45
C GLY A 85 0.07 -17.60 -11.62
N LYS A 86 -0.93 -16.89 -12.16
CA LYS A 86 -0.74 -15.90 -13.21
C LYS A 86 -0.45 -14.52 -12.62
N LEU A 87 0.52 -13.80 -13.20
CA LEU A 87 0.81 -12.43 -12.83
C LEU A 87 -0.40 -11.53 -13.09
N ALA A 88 -0.91 -10.90 -12.05
CA ALA A 88 -2.03 -9.98 -12.07
C ALA A 88 -1.64 -8.66 -11.41
N ASN A 89 -2.43 -7.60 -11.65
CA ASN A 89 -2.26 -6.35 -10.94
C ASN A 89 -2.41 -6.57 -9.43
N SER A 90 -1.41 -6.15 -8.68
CA SER A 90 -1.33 -6.44 -7.25
C SER A 90 -2.07 -5.44 -6.37
N PHE A 91 -2.27 -4.20 -6.84
CA PHE A 91 -2.77 -3.11 -5.98
C PHE A 91 -4.10 -3.45 -5.32
N TRP A 92 -5.12 -3.80 -6.13
CA TRP A 92 -6.41 -4.19 -5.58
C TRP A 92 -6.34 -5.49 -4.78
N MET A 93 -5.63 -6.49 -5.27
CA MET A 93 -5.47 -7.77 -4.58
C MET A 93 -4.86 -7.60 -3.18
N LEU A 94 -3.87 -6.73 -3.05
CA LEU A 94 -3.26 -6.41 -1.76
C LEU A 94 -4.17 -5.56 -0.86
N LEU A 95 -4.93 -4.62 -1.42
CA LEU A 95 -5.96 -3.92 -0.66
C LEU A 95 -6.99 -4.90 -0.08
N GLU A 96 -7.53 -5.81 -0.91
CA GLU A 96 -8.44 -6.85 -0.42
C GLU A 96 -7.82 -7.69 0.70
N TYR A 97 -6.58 -8.10 0.52
CA TYR A 97 -5.86 -8.89 1.50
C TYR A 97 -5.70 -8.16 2.84
N TYR A 98 -5.26 -6.90 2.80
CA TYR A 98 -4.97 -6.15 4.02
C TYR A 98 -6.19 -5.51 4.67
N THR A 99 -7.28 -5.25 3.94
CA THR A 99 -8.53 -4.76 4.54
C THR A 99 -9.18 -5.74 5.53
N THR A 100 -8.80 -7.01 5.47
CA THR A 100 -9.26 -8.04 6.42
C THR A 100 -8.26 -8.31 7.54
N ARG A 101 -7.09 -7.67 7.54
CA ARG A 101 -5.97 -7.96 8.45
C ARG A 101 -5.47 -6.75 9.23
N ALA A 102 -5.29 -5.62 8.57
CA ALA A 102 -4.87 -4.40 9.24
C ALA A 102 -5.96 -3.85 10.18
N LYS A 103 -5.58 -3.37 11.34
CA LYS A 103 -6.54 -2.88 12.35
C LYS A 103 -6.94 -1.43 12.14
N LYS A 104 -6.01 -0.56 11.74
CA LYS A 104 -6.20 0.89 11.68
C LYS A 104 -6.09 1.45 10.27
N GLY A 105 -5.05 1.08 9.53
CA GLY A 105 -4.81 1.73 8.26
C GLY A 105 -3.92 0.97 7.27
N ILE A 106 -4.00 1.42 6.03
CA ILE A 106 -3.22 0.95 4.89
C ILE A 106 -2.72 2.18 4.15
N ALA A 107 -1.41 2.27 3.90
CA ALA A 107 -0.82 3.35 3.15
C ALA A 107 0.05 2.78 2.01
N PHE A 108 -0.44 2.90 0.78
CA PHE A 108 0.19 2.35 -0.42
C PHE A 108 0.62 3.45 -1.38
N LEU A 109 1.86 3.36 -1.84
CA LEU A 109 2.33 4.15 -2.98
C LEU A 109 1.97 3.42 -4.27
N GLY A 110 1.30 4.11 -5.18
CA GLY A 110 0.88 3.55 -6.48
C GLY A 110 0.89 4.60 -7.58
N ASN A 111 0.80 4.16 -8.82
CA ASN A 111 0.77 5.02 -10.00
C ASN A 111 -0.67 5.33 -10.47
N ASP A 112 -0.80 6.04 -11.58
CA ASP A 112 -2.10 6.37 -12.20
C ASP A 112 -2.99 5.14 -12.42
N TYR A 113 -2.39 4.00 -12.79
CA TYR A 113 -3.11 2.76 -12.99
C TYR A 113 -3.72 2.23 -11.69
N CYS A 114 -3.01 2.37 -10.57
CA CYS A 114 -3.54 2.02 -9.25
C CYS A 114 -4.78 2.85 -8.92
N PHE A 115 -4.74 4.15 -9.23
CA PHE A 115 -5.89 5.03 -9.05
C PHE A 115 -7.10 4.56 -9.88
N SER A 116 -6.89 4.22 -11.15
CA SER A 116 -7.96 3.76 -12.04
C SER A 116 -8.57 2.41 -11.62
N THR A 117 -7.86 1.61 -10.82
CA THR A 117 -8.40 0.33 -10.30
C THR A 117 -9.44 0.50 -9.19
N LEU A 118 -9.53 1.69 -8.60
CA LEU A 118 -10.52 2.03 -7.56
C LEU A 118 -11.90 2.32 -8.17
N THR A 119 -12.44 1.35 -8.89
CA THR A 119 -13.76 1.43 -9.52
C THR A 119 -14.88 1.61 -8.50
N PRO A 120 -16.06 2.12 -8.89
CA PRO A 120 -17.19 2.27 -7.97
C PRO A 120 -17.55 0.99 -7.21
N SER A 121 -17.51 -0.17 -7.88
CA SER A 121 -17.76 -1.46 -7.22
C SER A 121 -16.72 -1.81 -6.15
N ARG A 122 -15.45 -1.52 -6.40
CA ARG A 122 -14.38 -1.72 -5.41
C ARG A 122 -14.47 -0.73 -4.25
N GLN A 123 -14.84 0.51 -4.52
CA GLN A 123 -15.14 1.50 -3.49
C GLN A 123 -16.29 1.05 -2.59
N ALA A 124 -17.34 0.43 -3.16
CA ALA A 124 -18.45 -0.14 -2.39
C ALA A 124 -17.97 -1.26 -1.46
N ILE A 125 -17.08 -2.15 -1.94
CA ILE A 125 -16.48 -3.21 -1.11
C ILE A 125 -15.68 -2.60 0.05
N LEU A 126 -14.86 -1.59 -0.20
CA LEU A 126 -14.11 -0.91 0.86
C LEU A 126 -15.05 -0.31 1.91
N LYS A 127 -16.09 0.38 1.47
CA LYS A 127 -17.11 0.98 2.35
C LYS A 127 -17.84 -0.07 3.19
N GLU A 128 -18.24 -1.18 2.59
CA GLU A 128 -18.90 -2.29 3.29
C GLU A 128 -18.02 -2.89 4.38
N ARG A 129 -16.69 -2.96 4.12
CA ARG A 129 -15.69 -3.41 5.10
C ARG A 129 -15.30 -2.34 6.12
N GLY A 130 -15.91 -1.16 6.07
CA GLY A 130 -15.65 -0.04 6.98
C GLY A 130 -14.40 0.78 6.64
N TRP A 131 -13.84 0.62 5.44
CA TRP A 131 -12.65 1.34 5.00
C TRP A 131 -13.00 2.58 4.18
N LYS A 132 -12.19 3.61 4.35
CA LYS A 132 -12.31 4.88 3.62
C LYS A 132 -10.95 5.33 3.16
N ILE A 133 -10.86 5.91 1.97
CA ILE A 133 -9.68 6.66 1.54
C ILE A 133 -9.77 8.02 2.25
N THR A 134 -8.89 8.25 3.20
CA THR A 134 -8.88 9.45 4.03
C THR A 134 -7.92 10.51 3.51
N LYS A 135 -6.94 10.10 2.72
CA LYS A 135 -5.98 11.02 2.09
C LYS A 135 -5.35 10.40 0.84
N VAL A 136 -5.07 11.25 -0.14
CA VAL A 136 -4.19 10.94 -1.26
C VAL A 136 -3.14 12.04 -1.38
N VAL A 137 -1.87 11.67 -1.35
CA VAL A 137 -0.76 12.60 -1.58
C VAL A 137 -0.22 12.38 -2.99
N VAL A 138 -0.24 13.42 -3.80
CA VAL A 138 0.27 13.36 -5.18
C VAL A 138 1.79 13.50 -5.16
N CYS A 139 2.48 12.58 -5.82
CA CYS A 139 3.94 12.52 -5.86
C CYS A 139 4.45 12.53 -7.30
N ALA A 140 5.64 13.08 -7.50
CA ALA A 140 6.38 13.00 -8.76
C ALA A 140 7.83 12.61 -8.47
N VAL A 141 8.34 11.64 -9.19
CA VAL A 141 9.74 11.21 -9.10
C VAL A 141 10.37 11.33 -10.48
N LYS A 142 11.45 12.11 -10.62
CA LYS A 142 12.07 12.42 -11.92
C LYS A 142 12.39 11.18 -12.78
N LYS A 143 12.76 10.07 -12.14
CA LYS A 143 13.12 8.81 -12.83
C LYS A 143 11.94 7.94 -13.18
N TRP A 144 10.74 8.23 -12.65
CA TRP A 144 9.54 7.43 -12.88
C TRP A 144 8.64 8.11 -13.89
N ARG A 145 8.03 7.33 -14.76
CA ARG A 145 7.03 7.85 -15.69
C ARG A 145 5.69 8.00 -14.99
N GLY A 146 4.97 9.08 -15.31
CA GLY A 146 3.64 9.33 -14.82
C GLY A 146 3.62 9.97 -13.42
N ARG A 147 2.44 9.96 -12.83
CA ARG A 147 2.19 10.45 -11.49
C ARG A 147 2.08 9.30 -10.53
N TYR A 148 2.44 9.57 -9.29
CA TYR A 148 2.31 8.63 -8.20
C TYR A 148 1.45 9.23 -7.12
N PHE A 149 0.77 8.35 -6.40
CA PHE A 149 -0.18 8.69 -5.37
C PHE A 149 0.10 7.84 -4.14
N PHE A 150 0.18 8.48 -2.98
CA PHE A 150 0.23 7.77 -1.72
C PHE A 150 -1.18 7.75 -1.15
N PHE A 151 -1.82 6.60 -1.23
CA PHE A 151 -3.17 6.36 -0.77
C PHE A 151 -3.16 5.96 0.69
N ILE A 152 -3.89 6.70 1.52
CA ILE A 152 -4.07 6.37 2.93
C ILE A 152 -5.53 5.99 3.16
N LEU A 153 -5.75 4.74 3.56
CA LEU A 153 -7.03 4.18 3.91
C LEU A 153 -7.09 3.93 5.41
N GLN A 154 -8.22 4.25 6.02
CA GLN A 154 -8.44 4.05 7.46
C GLN A 154 -9.85 3.53 7.72
N LYS A 155 -10.02 2.83 8.84
CA LYS A 155 -11.35 2.47 9.36
C LYS A 155 -12.03 3.66 10.03
N GLU A 156 -11.25 4.52 10.65
CA GLU A 156 -11.70 5.74 11.30
C GLU A 156 -11.37 6.98 10.48
N GLY A 157 -12.05 8.09 10.74
CA GLY A 157 -11.85 9.35 10.03
C GLY A 157 -12.89 9.61 8.94
N SER A 158 -12.76 10.76 8.29
CA SER A 158 -13.62 11.18 7.19
C SER A 158 -13.04 10.74 5.86
N GLY A 159 -13.80 10.03 5.05
CA GLY A 159 -13.46 9.80 3.65
C GLY A 159 -13.51 11.12 2.88
N PHE A 160 -12.61 11.27 1.90
CA PHE A 160 -12.60 12.45 1.04
C PHE A 160 -12.94 12.12 -0.42
N MET A 161 -13.03 10.84 -0.76
CA MET A 161 -13.38 10.37 -2.11
C MET A 161 -14.80 9.82 -2.13
N ASP A 162 -15.60 10.36 -3.06
CA ASP A 162 -16.93 9.85 -3.38
C ASP A 162 -16.90 9.05 -4.67
N TYR A 163 -17.92 8.24 -4.88
CA TYR A 163 -18.15 7.48 -6.11
C TYR A 163 -19.64 7.39 -6.43
N LEU A 164 -19.95 7.27 -7.71
CA LEU A 164 -21.31 7.01 -8.17
C LEU A 164 -21.47 5.51 -8.45
N PRO A 165 -22.65 4.94 -8.17
CA PRO A 165 -22.97 3.56 -8.54
C PRO A 165 -22.87 3.37 -10.07
N THR A 166 -22.47 2.17 -10.50
CA THR A 166 -22.33 1.84 -11.94
C THR A 166 -23.67 1.52 -12.60
N ASN A 167 -24.65 2.41 -12.50
CA ASN A 167 -26.00 2.20 -13.04
C ASN A 167 -26.29 3.11 -14.25
N TYR A 168 -25.24 3.62 -14.91
CA TYR A 168 -25.32 4.48 -16.09
C TYR A 168 -24.92 3.74 -17.35
#